data_4d38c6a17dc29193806131b7889bda40
#
_entry.id   4d38c6a17dc29193806131b7889bda40
#
_cell.length_a   1.000
_cell.length_b   1.000
_cell.length_c   1.000
_cell.angle_alpha   90.00
_cell.angle_beta   90.00
_cell.angle_gamma   90.00
#
_symmetry.space_group_name_H-M   'P 1'
#
loop_
_entity.id
_entity.type
_entity.pdbx_description
1 polymer ?
#
loop_
_entity_poly.entity_id
_entity_poly.type
_entity_poly.pdbx_seq_one_letter_code
_entity_poly.pdbx_strand_id
1 'polypeptide(L)'
;MAELQPATSLPHSPATDALRRTAASMTRVAVGPPKTPEWIRDAVRAAGCELADYADADALVWGDPRGADALGAVMRAHQHFRWVQLPFAGIEDFVPHLDTKRVWTSGKGVYAEPVAELCMAFLLGGLRHVIGYSRVREWTVDHGRYLLGSNIVIVGGGG
;
A
#
# COMPACT_ATOMS: atom_id res chain seq x y z
N MET A 1 25.33 -22.52 10.71
CA MET A 1 24.50 -21.35 11.05
C MET A 1 25.00 -20.23 10.17
N ALA A 2 24.26 -19.89 9.13
CA ALA A 2 24.59 -18.76 8.24
C ALA A 2 23.89 -17.52 8.82
N GLU A 3 24.68 -16.51 9.11
CA GLU A 3 24.26 -15.22 9.63
C GLU A 3 23.54 -14.46 8.50
N LEU A 4 22.25 -14.19 8.67
CA LEU A 4 21.45 -13.36 7.76
C LEU A 4 21.97 -11.93 7.83
N GLN A 5 22.60 -11.47 6.77
CA GLN A 5 22.98 -10.06 6.64
C GLN A 5 21.71 -9.19 6.57
N PRO A 6 21.68 -8.04 7.25
CA PRO A 6 20.56 -7.12 7.19
C PRO A 6 20.40 -6.60 5.74
N ALA A 7 19.15 -6.54 5.28
CA ALA A 7 18.79 -6.07 3.96
C ALA A 7 19.39 -4.68 3.68
N THR A 8 20.11 -4.57 2.59
CA THR A 8 20.71 -3.31 2.12
C THR A 8 19.59 -2.32 1.84
N SER A 9 19.61 -1.17 2.51
CA SER A 9 18.66 -0.09 2.30
C SER A 9 18.63 0.33 0.83
N LEU A 10 17.45 0.37 0.23
CA LEU A 10 17.22 0.84 -1.13
C LEU A 10 17.81 2.26 -1.33
N PRO A 11 18.37 2.56 -2.51
CA PRO A 11 18.97 3.87 -2.78
C PRO A 11 17.91 4.98 -2.65
N HIS A 12 18.22 6.00 -1.87
CA HIS A 12 17.40 7.18 -1.65
C HIS A 12 17.22 7.95 -2.98
N SER A 13 15.96 8.08 -3.41
CA SER A 13 15.62 8.94 -4.55
C SER A 13 15.58 10.42 -4.09
N PRO A 14 16.03 11.38 -4.92
CA PRO A 14 15.90 12.81 -4.62
C PRO A 14 14.46 13.26 -4.35
N ALA A 15 13.47 12.56 -4.93
CA ALA A 15 12.04 12.77 -4.66
C ALA A 15 11.67 12.38 -3.22
N THR A 16 12.27 11.32 -2.68
CA THR A 16 12.05 10.88 -1.31
C THR A 16 12.62 11.88 -0.29
N ASP A 17 13.74 12.52 -0.61
CA ASP A 17 14.35 13.55 0.25
C ASP A 17 13.60 14.89 0.19
N ALA A 18 13.00 15.23 -0.95
CA ALA A 18 12.12 16.38 -1.07
C ALA A 18 10.82 16.17 -0.26
N LEU A 19 10.23 14.97 -0.32
CA LEU A 19 9.07 14.58 0.48
C LEU A 19 9.39 14.58 1.99
N ARG A 20 10.57 14.11 2.40
CA ARG A 20 11.02 14.16 3.81
C ARG A 20 11.15 15.59 4.32
N ARG A 21 11.68 16.51 3.51
CA ARG A 21 11.79 17.94 3.88
C ARG A 21 10.43 18.62 3.96
N THR A 22 9.49 18.28 3.09
CA THR A 22 8.13 18.81 3.14
C THR A 22 7.36 18.21 4.32
N ALA A 23 7.52 16.91 4.61
CA ALA A 23 6.91 16.26 5.77
C ALA A 23 7.49 16.78 7.12
N ALA A 24 8.76 17.17 7.17
CA ALA A 24 9.39 17.74 8.39
C ALA A 24 8.80 19.08 8.79
N SER A 25 8.11 19.78 7.89
CA SER A 25 7.38 21.04 8.20
C SER A 25 5.91 20.81 8.57
N MET A 26 5.39 19.60 8.39
CA MET A 26 4.00 19.24 8.68
C MET A 26 3.96 18.44 9.99
N THR A 27 3.51 19.08 11.04
CA THR A 27 3.42 18.45 12.36
C THR A 27 2.02 17.94 12.69
N ARG A 28 0.98 18.47 12.04
CA ARG A 28 -0.41 18.16 12.33
C ARG A 28 -1.06 17.39 11.19
N VAL A 29 -1.58 16.20 11.51
CA VAL A 29 -2.13 15.26 10.53
C VAL A 29 -3.54 14.85 10.94
N ALA A 30 -4.51 15.02 10.05
CA ALA A 30 -5.84 14.46 10.19
C ALA A 30 -5.88 13.05 9.62
N VAL A 31 -6.68 12.18 10.23
CA VAL A 31 -6.95 10.82 9.74
C VAL A 31 -8.44 10.67 9.49
N GLY A 32 -8.81 10.34 8.28
CA GLY A 32 -10.19 10.21 7.87
C GLY A 32 -10.49 9.00 7.00
N PRO A 33 -11.76 8.66 6.87
CA PRO A 33 -12.91 9.14 7.65
C PRO A 33 -12.89 8.67 9.11
N PRO A 34 -13.85 9.07 9.96
CA PRO A 34 -13.85 8.70 11.39
C PRO A 34 -13.76 7.20 11.68
N LYS A 35 -14.32 6.37 10.79
CA LYS A 35 -14.26 4.89 10.86
C LYS A 35 -12.91 4.27 10.49
N THR A 36 -11.92 5.09 10.11
CA THR A 36 -10.56 4.61 9.79
C THR A 36 -9.97 3.83 10.97
N PRO A 37 -9.35 2.66 10.74
CA PRO A 37 -8.78 1.83 11.79
C PRO A 37 -7.76 2.58 12.65
N GLU A 38 -7.75 2.32 13.96
CA GLU A 38 -6.91 3.03 14.92
C GLU A 38 -5.41 2.86 14.65
N TRP A 39 -4.98 1.72 14.12
CA TRP A 39 -3.56 1.50 13.78
C TRP A 39 -2.98 2.56 12.83
N ILE A 40 -3.82 3.19 11.97
CA ILE A 40 -3.37 4.29 11.10
C ILE A 40 -3.04 5.54 11.94
N ARG A 41 -3.87 5.82 12.96
CA ARG A 41 -3.58 6.92 13.91
C ARG A 41 -2.33 6.64 14.72
N ASP A 42 -2.15 5.39 15.14
CA ASP A 42 -0.94 4.97 15.85
C ASP A 42 0.31 5.10 14.97
N ALA A 43 0.21 4.76 13.68
CA ALA A 43 1.31 4.98 12.74
C ALA A 43 1.66 6.47 12.58
N VAL A 44 0.66 7.36 12.53
CA VAL A 44 0.87 8.82 12.49
C VAL A 44 1.59 9.30 13.75
N ARG A 45 1.16 8.84 14.94
CA ARG A 45 1.83 9.17 16.22
C ARG A 45 3.27 8.62 16.25
N ALA A 46 3.47 7.38 15.82
CA ALA A 46 4.79 6.75 15.77
C ALA A 46 5.76 7.45 14.80
N ALA A 47 5.23 8.11 13.76
CA ALA A 47 6.01 8.96 12.86
C ALA A 47 6.38 10.33 13.46
N GLY A 48 6.01 10.61 14.71
CA GLY A 48 6.29 11.87 15.39
C GLY A 48 5.37 13.05 14.98
N CYS A 49 4.23 12.72 14.37
CA CYS A 49 3.24 13.72 13.97
C CYS A 49 2.14 13.86 15.04
N GLU A 50 1.55 15.03 15.13
CA GLU A 50 0.41 15.31 15.98
C GLU A 50 -0.90 15.01 15.23
N LEU A 51 -1.82 14.30 15.87
CA LEU A 51 -3.17 14.13 15.33
C LEU A 51 -3.99 15.39 15.58
N ALA A 52 -4.66 15.87 14.55
CA ALA A 52 -5.52 17.03 14.60
C ALA A 52 -6.84 16.82 13.86
N ASP A 53 -7.81 17.66 14.12
CA ASP A 53 -9.05 17.70 13.35
C ASP A 53 -8.80 18.26 11.95
N TYR A 54 -9.74 18.03 11.03
CA TYR A 54 -9.63 18.49 9.64
C TYR A 54 -9.39 20.01 9.53
N ALA A 55 -9.92 20.80 10.44
CA ALA A 55 -9.78 22.25 10.43
C ALA A 55 -8.35 22.71 10.75
N ASP A 56 -7.62 21.95 11.56
CA ASP A 56 -6.33 22.36 12.14
C ASP A 56 -5.14 21.62 11.55
N ALA A 57 -5.37 20.57 10.75
CA ALA A 57 -4.32 19.74 10.20
C ALA A 57 -3.75 20.29 8.90
N ASP A 58 -2.44 20.14 8.70
CA ASP A 58 -1.75 20.52 7.45
C ASP A 58 -1.78 19.38 6.40
N ALA A 59 -1.98 18.14 6.87
CA ALA A 59 -2.01 16.96 6.05
C ALA A 59 -3.20 16.03 6.37
N LEU A 60 -3.60 15.21 5.41
CA LEU A 60 -4.68 14.25 5.54
C LEU A 60 -4.21 12.85 5.15
N VAL A 61 -4.41 11.88 6.03
CA VAL A 61 -4.32 10.45 5.69
C VAL A 61 -5.74 9.91 5.54
N TRP A 62 -6.08 9.49 4.34
CA TRP A 62 -7.39 8.92 4.03
C TRP A 62 -7.34 7.40 4.06
N GLY A 63 -8.12 6.76 4.94
CA GLY A 63 -8.08 5.33 5.20
C GLY A 63 -9.25 4.53 4.59
N ASP A 64 -10.15 5.17 3.82
CA ASP A 64 -11.28 4.48 3.17
C ASP A 64 -11.07 4.36 1.66
N PRO A 65 -10.78 3.15 1.15
CA PRO A 65 -10.54 2.93 -0.28
C PRO A 65 -11.79 3.13 -1.17
N ARG A 66 -12.98 3.09 -0.57
CA ARG A 66 -14.25 3.26 -1.28
C ARG A 66 -14.90 4.63 -1.02
N GLY A 67 -14.24 5.48 -0.28
CA GLY A 67 -14.76 6.77 0.17
C GLY A 67 -14.31 7.96 -0.68
N ALA A 68 -14.19 7.84 -2.00
CA ALA A 68 -13.71 8.90 -2.87
C ALA A 68 -14.60 10.15 -2.81
N ASP A 69 -15.92 10.00 -2.87
CA ASP A 69 -16.85 11.13 -2.79
C ASP A 69 -16.80 11.82 -1.41
N ALA A 70 -16.66 11.05 -0.34
CA ALA A 70 -16.50 11.57 1.01
C ALA A 70 -15.18 12.35 1.14
N LEU A 71 -14.07 11.83 0.57
CA LEU A 71 -12.83 12.57 0.47
C LEU A 71 -13.04 13.89 -0.29
N GLY A 72 -13.69 13.83 -1.45
CA GLY A 72 -14.01 15.02 -2.25
C GLY A 72 -14.79 16.08 -1.47
N ALA A 73 -15.73 15.67 -0.62
CA ALA A 73 -16.46 16.58 0.27
C ALA A 73 -15.53 17.23 1.31
N VAL A 74 -14.67 16.46 1.96
CA VAL A 74 -13.66 16.96 2.91
C VAL A 74 -12.71 17.93 2.22
N MET A 75 -12.23 17.60 1.01
CA MET A 75 -11.32 18.45 0.25
C MET A 75 -11.94 19.79 -0.16
N ARG A 76 -13.25 19.81 -0.44
CA ARG A 76 -13.98 21.07 -0.72
C ARG A 76 -14.15 21.93 0.52
N ALA A 77 -14.40 21.31 1.67
CA ALA A 77 -14.59 22.00 2.94
C ALA A 77 -13.26 22.52 3.53
N HIS A 78 -12.16 21.79 3.30
CA HIS A 78 -10.85 22.05 3.91
C HIS A 78 -9.76 22.17 2.84
N GLN A 79 -9.67 23.33 2.19
CA GLN A 79 -8.76 23.54 1.06
C GLN A 79 -7.30 23.79 1.47
N HIS A 80 -7.00 23.86 2.74
CA HIS A 80 -5.68 24.20 3.28
C HIS A 80 -4.72 23.00 3.37
N PHE A 81 -5.20 21.76 3.23
CA PHE A 81 -4.31 20.60 3.22
C PHE A 81 -3.22 20.73 2.14
N ARG A 82 -1.98 20.53 2.54
CA ARG A 82 -0.81 20.59 1.67
C ARG A 82 -0.41 19.21 1.14
N TRP A 83 -0.74 18.16 1.87
CA TRP A 83 -0.46 16.77 1.52
C TRP A 83 -1.64 15.87 1.85
N VAL A 84 -1.95 14.93 0.93
CA VAL A 84 -2.98 13.92 1.11
C VAL A 84 -2.40 12.55 0.75
N GLN A 85 -2.47 11.62 1.70
CA GLN A 85 -2.15 10.21 1.49
C GLN A 85 -3.41 9.44 1.17
N LEU A 86 -3.44 8.78 0.02
CA LEU A 86 -4.49 7.85 -0.39
C LEU A 86 -4.21 6.42 0.11
N PRO A 87 -5.26 5.59 0.34
CA PRO A 87 -5.11 4.33 1.05
C PRO A 87 -4.35 3.24 0.27
N PHE A 88 -4.52 3.19 -1.05
CA PHE A 88 -4.00 2.12 -1.89
C PHE A 88 -3.20 2.65 -3.09
N ALA A 89 -2.60 1.71 -3.85
CA ALA A 89 -1.91 2.01 -5.10
C ALA A 89 -2.89 2.45 -6.21
N GLY A 90 -4.06 1.79 -6.31
CA GLY A 90 -5.13 2.18 -7.22
C GLY A 90 -5.80 3.47 -6.76
N ILE A 91 -5.87 4.46 -7.64
CA ILE A 91 -6.40 5.79 -7.34
C ILE A 91 -7.52 6.22 -8.29
N GLU A 92 -8.01 5.32 -9.10
CA GLU A 92 -8.93 5.59 -10.22
C GLU A 92 -10.18 6.33 -9.74
N ASP A 93 -10.78 5.89 -8.63
CA ASP A 93 -11.98 6.51 -8.05
C ASP A 93 -11.68 7.90 -7.46
N PHE A 94 -10.44 8.18 -7.10
CA PHE A 94 -10.01 9.44 -6.51
C PHE A 94 -9.60 10.49 -7.55
N VAL A 95 -9.32 10.09 -8.79
CA VAL A 95 -8.85 10.98 -9.87
C VAL A 95 -9.71 12.22 -10.05
N PRO A 96 -11.06 12.17 -9.98
CA PRO A 96 -11.90 13.36 -10.12
C PRO A 96 -11.71 14.41 -9.01
N HIS A 97 -11.09 14.03 -7.89
CA HIS A 97 -10.88 14.89 -6.72
C HIS A 97 -9.43 15.39 -6.59
N LEU A 98 -8.53 14.91 -7.45
CA LEU A 98 -7.13 15.34 -7.44
C LEU A 98 -6.98 16.75 -7.99
N ASP A 99 -6.03 17.49 -7.47
CA ASP A 99 -5.64 18.80 -7.96
C ASP A 99 -4.11 18.99 -7.97
N THR A 100 -3.65 20.08 -8.52
CA THR A 100 -2.21 20.43 -8.60
C THR A 100 -1.74 21.33 -7.44
N LYS A 101 -2.62 21.69 -6.51
CA LYS A 101 -2.33 22.65 -5.42
C LYS A 101 -1.64 21.99 -4.24
N ARG A 102 -1.66 20.67 -4.15
CA ARG A 102 -1.15 19.88 -3.04
C ARG A 102 -0.39 18.65 -3.50
N VAL A 103 0.35 18.06 -2.60
CA VAL A 103 1.02 16.77 -2.85
C VAL A 103 0.04 15.65 -2.59
N TRP A 104 -0.10 14.76 -3.56
CA TRP A 104 -0.86 13.52 -3.44
C TRP A 104 0.08 12.34 -3.46
N THR A 105 -0.10 11.44 -2.51
CA THR A 105 0.64 10.18 -2.44
C THR A 105 -0.34 9.02 -2.32
N SER A 106 0.10 7.85 -2.74
CA SER A 106 -0.69 6.61 -2.68
C SER A 106 0.12 5.48 -2.08
N GLY A 107 -0.53 4.38 -1.76
CA GLY A 107 0.12 3.17 -1.23
C GLY A 107 0.90 2.37 -2.28
N LYS A 108 1.30 2.99 -3.41
CA LYS A 108 2.06 2.30 -4.46
C LYS A 108 3.38 1.74 -3.92
N GLY A 109 3.64 0.46 -4.23
CA GLY A 109 4.84 -0.25 -3.79
C GLY A 109 4.75 -0.89 -2.40
N VAL A 110 3.80 -0.47 -1.54
CA VAL A 110 3.66 -1.00 -0.17
C VAL A 110 3.32 -2.49 -0.16
N TYR A 111 2.62 -2.97 -1.17
CA TYR A 111 2.17 -4.36 -1.27
C TYR A 111 3.05 -5.21 -2.22
N ALA A 112 4.15 -4.70 -2.73
CA ALA A 112 4.97 -5.39 -3.73
C ALA A 112 5.48 -6.75 -3.20
N GLU A 113 6.04 -6.78 -2.00
CA GLU A 113 6.56 -8.01 -1.39
C GLU A 113 5.46 -9.05 -1.13
N PRO A 114 4.38 -8.74 -0.35
CA PRO A 114 3.36 -9.74 -0.07
C PRO A 114 2.59 -10.20 -1.32
N VAL A 115 2.45 -9.35 -2.34
CA VAL A 115 1.86 -9.75 -3.62
C VAL A 115 2.78 -10.69 -4.39
N ALA A 116 4.09 -10.42 -4.40
CA ALA A 116 5.07 -11.31 -5.04
C ALA A 116 5.08 -12.70 -4.36
N GLU A 117 5.06 -12.75 -3.03
CA GLU A 117 4.97 -14.01 -2.28
C GLU A 117 3.68 -14.77 -2.61
N LEU A 118 2.54 -14.08 -2.67
CA LEU A 118 1.26 -14.70 -3.02
C LEU A 118 1.25 -15.22 -4.46
N CYS A 119 1.84 -14.50 -5.41
CA CYS A 119 2.02 -14.96 -6.79
C CYS A 119 2.85 -16.25 -6.84
N MET A 120 3.95 -16.31 -6.11
CA MET A 120 4.77 -17.53 -6.02
C MET A 120 4.03 -18.67 -5.36
N ALA A 121 3.26 -18.43 -4.32
CA ALA A 121 2.44 -19.45 -3.67
C ALA A 121 1.40 -20.04 -4.61
N PHE A 122 0.69 -19.21 -5.39
CA PHE A 122 -0.28 -19.67 -6.39
C PHE A 122 0.39 -20.42 -7.53
N LEU A 123 1.50 -19.92 -8.03
CA LEU A 123 2.26 -20.54 -9.10
C LEU A 123 2.72 -21.95 -8.70
N LEU A 124 3.39 -22.07 -7.57
CA LEU A 124 3.87 -23.36 -7.06
C LEU A 124 2.71 -24.27 -6.66
N GLY A 125 1.69 -23.73 -6.00
CA GLY A 125 0.50 -24.49 -5.61
C GLY A 125 -0.25 -25.07 -6.81
N GLY A 126 -0.38 -24.29 -7.89
CA GLY A 126 -0.99 -24.74 -9.15
C GLY A 126 -0.14 -25.79 -9.85
N LEU A 127 1.14 -25.52 -10.06
CA LEU A 127 2.07 -26.46 -10.71
C LEU A 127 2.18 -27.79 -9.95
N ARG A 128 2.22 -27.75 -8.63
CA ARG A 128 2.32 -28.92 -7.76
C ARG A 128 0.98 -29.59 -7.44
N HIS A 129 -0.13 -29.12 -8.03
CA HIS A 129 -1.47 -29.64 -7.83
C HIS A 129 -1.92 -29.72 -6.35
N VAL A 130 -1.47 -28.75 -5.53
CA VAL A 130 -1.65 -28.79 -4.06
C VAL A 130 -3.12 -28.88 -3.66
N ILE A 131 -4.00 -28.09 -4.31
CA ILE A 131 -5.44 -28.10 -4.02
C ILE A 131 -6.08 -29.44 -4.38
N GLY A 132 -5.65 -30.05 -5.48
CA GLY A 132 -6.11 -31.40 -5.86
C GLY A 132 -5.72 -32.43 -4.81
N TYR A 133 -4.45 -32.46 -4.44
CA TYR A 133 -3.95 -33.43 -3.45
C TYR A 133 -4.53 -33.22 -2.04
N SER A 134 -4.84 -31.99 -1.64
CA SER A 134 -5.46 -31.72 -0.34
C SER A 134 -6.86 -32.34 -0.17
N ARG A 135 -7.49 -32.76 -1.26
CA ARG A 135 -8.86 -33.33 -1.28
C ARG A 135 -8.88 -34.84 -1.41
N VAL A 136 -7.76 -35.48 -1.76
CA VAL A 136 -7.69 -36.95 -1.87
C VAL A 136 -7.42 -37.57 -0.50
N ARG A 137 -7.95 -38.78 -0.30
CA ARG A 137 -7.78 -39.56 0.94
C ARG A 137 -6.87 -40.78 0.77
N GLU A 138 -6.49 -41.06 -0.45
CA GLU A 138 -5.64 -42.19 -0.79
C GLU A 138 -4.48 -41.69 -1.65
N TRP A 139 -3.39 -42.43 -1.66
CA TRP A 139 -2.25 -42.13 -2.51
C TRP A 139 -2.68 -42.21 -3.98
N THR A 140 -2.42 -41.17 -4.75
CA THR A 140 -2.83 -41.07 -6.15
C THR A 140 -1.61 -40.82 -7.06
N VAL A 141 -1.82 -40.92 -8.36
CA VAL A 141 -0.81 -40.64 -9.38
C VAL A 141 -0.40 -39.16 -9.31
N ASP A 142 0.88 -38.90 -9.54
CA ASP A 142 1.41 -37.55 -9.57
C ASP A 142 0.89 -36.76 -10.80
N HIS A 143 0.22 -35.65 -10.55
CA HIS A 143 -0.25 -34.71 -11.57
C HIS A 143 0.54 -33.37 -11.51
N GLY A 144 1.47 -33.24 -10.58
CA GLY A 144 2.27 -32.06 -10.40
C GLY A 144 3.33 -31.91 -11.50
N ARG A 145 3.63 -30.65 -11.84
CA ARG A 145 4.71 -30.29 -12.75
C ARG A 145 5.78 -29.49 -12.01
N TYR A 146 7.01 -29.52 -12.53
CA TYR A 146 8.09 -28.70 -12.02
C TYR A 146 8.01 -27.26 -12.54
N LEU A 147 8.47 -26.31 -11.75
CA LEU A 147 8.64 -24.92 -12.17
C LEU A 147 9.80 -24.81 -13.18
N LEU A 148 10.88 -25.59 -12.95
CA LEU A 148 12.03 -25.61 -13.84
C LEU A 148 11.61 -26.05 -15.25
N GLY A 149 11.95 -25.24 -16.26
CA GLY A 149 11.58 -25.47 -17.65
C GLY A 149 10.15 -25.07 -18.03
N SER A 150 9.38 -24.50 -17.08
CA SER A 150 8.04 -23.99 -17.38
C SER A 150 8.10 -22.57 -17.96
N ASN A 151 7.17 -22.29 -18.91
CA ASN A 151 6.95 -20.93 -19.38
C ASN A 151 5.94 -20.22 -18.45
N ILE A 152 6.29 -19.02 -17.98
CA ILE A 152 5.44 -18.22 -17.10
C ILE A 152 5.18 -16.89 -17.79
N VAL A 153 3.93 -16.46 -17.79
CA VAL A 153 3.52 -15.14 -18.26
C VAL A 153 2.97 -14.37 -17.05
N ILE A 154 3.54 -13.21 -16.80
CA ILE A 154 3.07 -12.27 -15.77
C ILE A 154 2.40 -11.11 -16.48
N VAL A 155 1.13 -10.88 -16.15
CA VAL A 155 0.35 -9.74 -16.64
C VAL A 155 0.29 -8.70 -15.53
N GLY A 156 0.96 -7.57 -15.73
CA GLY A 156 1.17 -6.54 -14.71
C GLY A 156 2.40 -6.82 -13.84
N GLY A 157 3.40 -5.98 -13.94
CA GLY A 157 4.67 -6.09 -13.21
C GLY A 157 5.09 -4.78 -12.58
N GLY A 158 4.14 -3.86 -12.35
CA GLY A 158 4.39 -2.61 -11.65
C GLY A 158 4.07 -2.73 -10.17
N GLY A 159 5.03 -2.53 -9.30
CA GLY A 159 4.88 -2.47 -7.85
C GLY A 159 4.70 -1.06 -7.32
#